data_4956f3402927ed1a74d7a93c728fcdcd
#
_entry.id   4956f3402927ed1a74d7a93c728fcdcd
#
_cell.length_a   1.000
_cell.length_b   1.000
_cell.length_c   1.000
_cell.angle_alpha   90.00
_cell.angle_beta   90.00
_cell.angle_gamma   90.00
#
_symmetry.space_group_name_H-M   'P 1'
#
loop_
_entity.id
_entity.type
_entity.pdbx_description
1 polymer ?
#
loop_
_entity_poly.entity_id
_entity_poly.type
_entity_poly.pdbx_seq_one_letter_code
_entity_poly.pdbx_strand_id
1 'polypeptide(L)'
;MKKILLFLFLLFVFISNCYASTSSAYEYVLMDAVTGRVLSGKNYNTSALIASITKIMTCVLAIESNKLDNIVVVDDTVLKAYGSGIYITVGEELTLRDLLYGLMLRSGNELAMTE
;
A
#
# COMPACT_ATOMS: atom_id res chain seq x y z
N MET A 1 -24.75 25.32 -44.49
CA MET A 1 -24.22 23.94 -44.48
C MET A 1 -22.71 23.87 -44.23
N LYS A 2 -21.83 24.55 -45.00
CA LYS A 2 -20.37 24.52 -44.83
C LYS A 2 -19.89 24.94 -43.43
N LYS A 3 -20.48 25.97 -42.81
CA LYS A 3 -20.14 26.46 -41.46
C LYS A 3 -20.51 25.46 -40.35
N ILE A 4 -21.59 24.72 -40.51
CA ILE A 4 -22.04 23.68 -39.57
C ILE A 4 -21.06 22.47 -39.67
N LEU A 5 -20.68 22.11 -40.88
CA LEU A 5 -19.73 21.01 -41.10
C LEU A 5 -18.33 21.30 -40.50
N LEU A 6 -17.88 22.56 -40.64
CA LEU A 6 -16.63 23.02 -40.04
C LEU A 6 -16.70 23.01 -38.51
N PHE A 7 -17.83 23.45 -37.94
CA PHE A 7 -18.05 23.42 -36.49
C PHE A 7 -18.05 21.98 -35.91
N LEU A 8 -18.73 21.07 -36.58
CA LEU A 8 -18.75 19.66 -36.21
C LEU A 8 -17.36 19.02 -36.34
N PHE A 9 -16.58 19.38 -37.36
CA PHE A 9 -15.21 18.90 -37.53
C PHE A 9 -14.27 19.42 -36.43
N LEU A 10 -14.39 20.69 -36.06
CA LEU A 10 -13.63 21.26 -34.93
C LEU A 10 -14.02 20.58 -33.61
N LEU A 11 -15.31 20.35 -33.35
CA LEU A 11 -15.80 19.65 -32.19
C LEU A 11 -15.18 18.22 -32.09
N PHE A 12 -15.11 17.52 -33.23
CA PHE A 12 -14.53 16.16 -33.29
C PHE A 12 -13.02 16.15 -33.02
N VAL A 13 -12.30 17.18 -33.49
CA VAL A 13 -10.84 17.31 -33.23
C VAL A 13 -10.54 17.58 -31.74
N PHE A 14 -11.43 18.30 -31.02
CA PHE A 14 -11.25 18.56 -29.59
C PHE A 14 -11.56 17.36 -28.67
N ILE A 15 -12.30 16.37 -29.15
CA ILE A 15 -12.67 15.18 -28.34
C ILE A 15 -11.53 14.14 -28.28
N SER A 16 -10.51 14.27 -29.11
CA SER A 16 -9.54 13.18 -29.39
C SER A 16 -8.34 13.07 -28.43
N ASN A 17 -8.23 13.85 -27.37
CA ASN A 17 -7.04 13.87 -26.52
C ASN A 17 -7.26 13.42 -25.07
N CYS A 18 -8.15 12.44 -24.85
CA CYS A 18 -8.17 11.75 -23.56
C CYS A 18 -7.11 10.65 -23.54
N TYR A 19 -5.87 11.01 -23.22
CA TYR A 19 -4.85 10.01 -22.94
C TYR A 19 -5.14 9.35 -21.60
N ALA A 20 -5.61 8.11 -21.62
CA ALA A 20 -5.62 7.30 -20.44
C ALA A 20 -4.17 7.07 -20.01
N SER A 21 -3.78 7.54 -18.83
CA SER A 21 -2.48 7.22 -18.26
C SER A 21 -2.40 5.70 -18.04
N THR A 22 -1.54 5.02 -18.80
CA THR A 22 -1.32 3.60 -18.62
C THR A 22 -0.25 3.40 -17.55
N SER A 23 -0.61 2.82 -16.42
CA SER A 23 0.35 2.40 -15.40
C SER A 23 1.22 1.27 -15.95
N SER A 24 2.55 1.35 -15.72
CA SER A 24 3.49 0.27 -15.99
C SER A 24 3.42 -0.86 -14.95
N ALA A 25 2.65 -0.70 -13.88
CA ALA A 25 2.46 -1.72 -12.86
C ALA A 25 1.83 -2.99 -13.47
N TYR A 26 2.26 -4.13 -12.95
CA TYR A 26 1.70 -5.43 -13.33
C TYR A 26 0.26 -5.57 -12.84
N GLU A 27 0.02 -5.08 -11.62
CA GLU A 27 -1.26 -5.09 -10.95
C GLU A 27 -1.45 -3.75 -10.23
N TYR A 28 -2.64 -3.21 -10.30
CA TYR A 28 -3.01 -2.03 -9.54
C TYR A 28 -4.52 -1.93 -9.41
N VAL A 29 -4.97 -1.22 -8.40
CA VAL A 29 -6.35 -0.78 -8.24
C VAL A 29 -6.37 0.65 -7.73
N LEU A 30 -7.24 1.45 -8.32
CA LEU A 30 -7.61 2.77 -7.83
C LEU A 30 -9.07 2.71 -7.38
N MET A 31 -9.31 3.02 -6.12
CA MET A 31 -10.64 2.94 -5.51
C MET A 31 -11.03 4.28 -4.90
N ASP A 32 -12.32 4.55 -4.93
CA ASP A 32 -12.91 5.61 -4.13
C ASP A 32 -12.89 5.19 -2.66
N ALA A 33 -12.26 6.01 -1.81
CA ALA A 33 -12.04 5.67 -0.41
C ALA A 33 -13.30 5.64 0.46
N VAL A 34 -14.37 6.31 0.01
CA VAL A 34 -15.63 6.39 0.77
C VAL A 34 -16.58 5.27 0.37
N THR A 35 -16.71 5.04 -0.93
CA THR A 35 -17.70 4.08 -1.46
C THR A 35 -17.12 2.70 -1.74
N GLY A 36 -15.80 2.54 -1.76
CA GLY A 36 -15.12 1.31 -2.16
C GLY A 36 -15.20 1.00 -3.67
N ARG A 37 -15.77 1.94 -4.48
CA ARG A 37 -15.93 1.72 -5.91
C ARG A 37 -14.59 1.73 -6.63
N VAL A 38 -14.31 0.70 -7.41
CA VAL A 38 -13.13 0.67 -8.29
C VAL A 38 -13.31 1.68 -9.42
N LEU A 39 -12.38 2.61 -9.53
CA LEU A 39 -12.32 3.64 -10.57
C LEU A 39 -11.44 3.21 -11.74
N SER A 40 -10.37 2.50 -11.46
CA SER A 40 -9.45 1.95 -12.46
C SER A 40 -8.70 0.77 -11.86
N GLY A 41 -8.27 -0.17 -12.67
CA GLY A 41 -7.49 -1.31 -12.18
C GLY A 41 -6.98 -2.20 -13.31
N LYS A 42 -5.97 -2.99 -12.98
CA LYS A 42 -5.39 -4.00 -13.84
C LYS A 42 -5.05 -5.21 -12.99
N ASN A 43 -5.55 -6.38 -13.36
CA ASN A 43 -5.32 -7.67 -12.68
C ASN A 43 -5.57 -7.64 -11.15
N TYR A 44 -6.38 -6.71 -10.66
CA TYR A 44 -6.53 -6.44 -9.22
C TYR A 44 -7.25 -7.55 -8.44
N ASN A 45 -7.87 -8.51 -9.12
CA ASN A 45 -8.47 -9.71 -8.53
C ASN A 45 -7.58 -10.95 -8.68
N THR A 46 -6.37 -10.80 -9.24
CA THR A 46 -5.43 -11.91 -9.42
C THR A 46 -4.61 -12.09 -8.15
N SER A 47 -4.42 -13.34 -7.73
CA SER A 47 -3.55 -13.63 -6.58
C SER A 47 -2.09 -13.44 -6.99
N ALA A 48 -1.36 -12.59 -6.25
CA ALA A 48 0.03 -12.27 -6.53
C ALA A 48 0.85 -12.08 -5.24
N LEU A 49 2.14 -12.16 -5.38
CA LEU A 49 3.08 -11.84 -4.29
C LEU A 49 3.22 -10.33 -4.20
N ILE A 50 2.63 -9.74 -3.18
CA ILE A 50 2.57 -8.29 -2.98
C ILE A 50 3.72 -7.75 -2.11
N ALA A 51 4.69 -8.60 -1.75
CA ALA A 51 5.86 -8.24 -0.93
C ALA A 51 5.46 -7.44 0.33
N SER A 52 6.17 -6.36 0.62
CA SER A 52 5.96 -5.55 1.84
C SER A 52 4.61 -4.84 1.92
N ILE A 53 3.79 -4.84 0.88
CA ILE A 53 2.41 -4.33 0.98
C ILE A 53 1.61 -5.14 2.04
N THR A 54 1.96 -6.40 2.26
CA THR A 54 1.38 -7.25 3.32
C THR A 54 1.46 -6.59 4.70
N LYS A 55 2.50 -5.82 4.99
CA LYS A 55 2.70 -5.13 6.27
C LYS A 55 1.63 -4.10 6.60
N ILE A 56 0.93 -3.59 5.59
CA ILE A 56 -0.23 -2.71 5.80
C ILE A 56 -1.32 -3.46 6.58
N MET A 57 -1.60 -4.71 6.22
CA MET A 57 -2.58 -5.53 6.94
C MET A 57 -2.10 -5.86 8.37
N THR A 58 -0.82 -6.21 8.55
CA THR A 58 -0.24 -6.40 9.88
C THR A 58 -0.43 -5.15 10.75
N CYS A 59 -0.14 -3.97 10.20
CA CYS A 59 -0.32 -2.70 10.89
C CYS A 59 -1.80 -2.44 11.26
N VAL A 60 -2.74 -2.71 10.36
CA VAL A 60 -4.19 -2.56 10.62
C VAL A 60 -4.62 -3.45 11.77
N LEU A 61 -4.26 -4.74 11.75
CA LEU A 61 -4.61 -5.69 12.81
C LEU A 61 -4.03 -5.27 14.16
N ALA A 62 -2.78 -4.80 14.18
CA ALA A 62 -2.15 -4.31 15.40
C ALA A 62 -2.84 -3.05 15.95
N ILE A 63 -3.27 -2.13 15.10
CA ILE A 63 -4.03 -0.93 15.52
C ILE A 63 -5.41 -1.36 16.09
N GLU A 64 -6.10 -2.28 15.44
CA GLU A 64 -7.41 -2.77 15.87
C GLU A 64 -7.36 -3.58 17.17
N SER A 65 -6.18 -4.09 17.55
CA SER A 65 -5.98 -4.77 18.85
C SER A 65 -6.19 -3.88 20.06
N ASN A 66 -6.15 -2.55 19.89
CA ASN A 66 -6.19 -1.54 20.96
C ASN A 66 -5.06 -1.67 22.01
N LYS A 67 -3.90 -2.22 21.62
CA LYS A 67 -2.74 -2.47 22.47
C LYS A 67 -1.52 -1.63 22.12
N LEU A 68 -1.70 -0.53 21.41
CA LEU A 68 -0.61 0.29 20.85
C LEU A 68 0.42 0.76 21.87
N ASP A 69 -0.02 1.02 23.11
CA ASP A 69 0.83 1.54 24.18
C ASP A 69 1.39 0.41 25.08
N ASN A 70 1.09 -0.86 24.77
CA ASN A 70 1.70 -1.98 25.48
C ASN A 70 3.18 -2.08 25.14
N ILE A 71 3.97 -2.42 26.16
CA ILE A 71 5.38 -2.74 25.99
C ILE A 71 5.50 -4.18 25.44
N VAL A 72 6.26 -4.32 24.40
CA VAL A 72 6.66 -5.60 23.80
C VAL A 72 8.14 -5.78 24.09
N VAL A 73 8.48 -6.92 24.65
CA VAL A 73 9.88 -7.33 24.86
C VAL A 73 10.33 -8.13 23.65
N VAL A 74 11.37 -7.66 22.97
CA VAL A 74 11.89 -8.29 21.77
C VAL A 74 12.49 -9.65 22.12
N ASP A 75 11.98 -10.71 21.54
CA ASP A 75 12.49 -12.07 21.74
C ASP A 75 13.47 -12.52 20.64
N ASP A 76 13.93 -13.76 20.70
CA ASP A 76 14.91 -14.31 19.76
C ASP A 76 14.35 -14.60 18.35
N THR A 77 13.05 -14.47 18.14
CA THR A 77 12.42 -14.64 16.80
C THR A 77 12.97 -13.63 15.81
N VAL A 78 13.35 -12.43 16.27
CA VAL A 78 13.93 -11.37 15.42
C VAL A 78 15.23 -11.80 14.74
N LEU A 79 15.97 -12.75 15.35
CA LEU A 79 17.21 -13.27 14.77
C LEU A 79 16.99 -14.10 13.50
N LYS A 80 15.76 -14.53 13.24
CA LYS A 80 15.37 -15.27 12.05
C LYS A 80 14.97 -14.35 10.89
N ALA A 81 14.76 -13.06 11.18
CA ALA A 81 14.42 -12.08 10.16
C ALA A 81 15.64 -11.72 9.32
N TYR A 82 15.43 -11.58 8.03
CA TYR A 82 16.43 -11.05 7.10
C TYR A 82 15.78 -10.10 6.09
N GLY A 83 16.60 -9.24 5.49
CA GLY A 83 16.15 -8.20 4.59
C GLY A 83 16.09 -6.83 5.26
N SER A 84 15.06 -6.04 4.96
CA SER A 84 14.92 -4.69 5.54
C SER A 84 14.65 -4.77 7.03
N GLY A 85 15.33 -3.92 7.81
CA GLY A 85 15.19 -3.86 9.25
C GLY A 85 15.66 -2.54 9.85
N ILE A 86 15.44 -2.39 11.15
CA ILE A 86 16.00 -1.32 11.99
C ILE A 86 16.97 -1.88 13.03
N TYR A 87 17.19 -3.21 13.00
CA TYR A 87 18.19 -3.91 13.81
C TYR A 87 17.92 -3.84 15.31
N ILE A 88 16.65 -4.03 15.72
CA ILE A 88 16.29 -4.17 17.14
C ILE A 88 16.97 -5.39 17.75
N THR A 89 17.26 -5.33 19.03
CA THR A 89 18.01 -6.35 19.76
C THR A 89 17.14 -7.15 20.71
N VAL A 90 17.48 -8.41 20.92
CA VAL A 90 16.79 -9.27 21.89
C VAL A 90 16.87 -8.66 23.28
N GLY A 91 15.72 -8.58 23.98
CA GLY A 91 15.57 -7.97 25.30
C GLY A 91 15.28 -6.46 25.25
N GLU A 92 15.27 -5.85 24.07
CA GLU A 92 14.85 -4.46 23.92
C GLU A 92 13.35 -4.33 24.21
N GLU A 93 12.94 -3.24 24.90
CA GLU A 93 11.57 -2.95 25.25
C GLU A 93 11.05 -1.78 24.41
N LEU A 94 10.05 -2.02 23.61
CA LEU A 94 9.45 -1.03 22.71
C LEU A 94 7.93 -1.05 22.85
N THR A 95 7.28 0.08 22.60
CA THR A 95 5.82 0.05 22.50
C THR A 95 5.42 -0.61 21.16
N LEU A 96 4.24 -1.24 21.12
CA LEU A 96 3.70 -1.74 19.86
C LEU A 96 3.60 -0.60 18.83
N ARG A 97 3.31 0.61 19.26
CA ARG A 97 3.28 1.82 18.42
C ARG A 97 4.62 2.09 17.76
N ASP A 98 5.73 2.04 18.51
CA ASP A 98 7.07 2.28 17.96
C ASP A 98 7.48 1.18 16.96
N LEU A 99 7.12 -0.08 17.27
CA LEU A 99 7.31 -1.21 16.34
C LEU A 99 6.57 -0.97 15.02
N LEU A 100 5.33 -0.48 15.06
CA LEU A 100 4.56 -0.18 13.85
C LEU A 100 5.14 0.99 13.05
N TYR A 101 5.70 2.01 13.70
CA TYR A 101 6.43 3.06 12.98
C TYR A 101 7.66 2.49 12.26
N GLY A 102 8.45 1.67 12.91
CA GLY A 102 9.58 0.97 12.29
C GLY A 102 9.13 0.07 11.12
N LEU A 103 8.06 -0.70 11.33
CA LEU A 103 7.46 -1.57 10.32
C LEU A 103 7.07 -0.80 9.06
N MET A 104 6.38 0.32 9.20
CA MET A 104 5.84 1.07 8.07
C MET A 104 6.87 1.99 7.42
N LEU A 105 7.76 2.63 8.19
CA LEU A 105 8.73 3.60 7.67
C LEU A 105 9.98 2.94 7.08
N ARG A 106 10.41 1.79 7.65
CA ARG A 106 11.64 1.09 7.25
C ARG A 106 11.38 -0.29 6.67
N SER A 107 10.11 -0.71 6.67
CA SER A 107 9.73 -2.04 6.21
C SER A 107 10.47 -3.17 6.97
N GLY A 108 10.75 -2.96 8.27
CA GLY A 108 11.49 -3.90 9.11
C GLY A 108 10.81 -5.27 9.18
N ASN A 109 11.49 -6.32 8.76
CA ASN A 109 10.93 -7.67 8.77
C ASN A 109 10.87 -8.23 10.19
N GLU A 110 11.87 -7.94 11.02
CA GLU A 110 11.93 -8.36 12.41
C GLU A 110 10.77 -7.80 13.25
N LEU A 111 10.29 -6.61 12.89
CA LEU A 111 9.19 -5.94 13.60
C LEU A 111 7.83 -6.62 13.40
N ALA A 112 7.68 -7.35 12.31
CA ALA A 112 6.47 -8.13 12.04
C ALA A 112 6.47 -9.50 12.73
N MET A 113 7.57 -9.89 13.37
CA MET A 113 7.76 -11.18 14.04
C MET A 113 7.72 -11.03 15.57
N THR A 114 7.78 -9.81 16.07
CA THR A 114 7.72 -9.49 17.49
C THR A 114 6.25 -9.29 17.87
N GLU A 115 5.64 -10.24 18.54
CA GLU A 115 4.23 -10.22 18.98
C GLU A 115 4.09 -9.93 20.49
#